data_22fc30ddec011b737656ff4439d50b8e
#
_entry.id   22fc30ddec011b737656ff4439d50b8e
#
_cell.length_a   1.000
_cell.length_b   1.000
_cell.length_c   1.000
_cell.angle_alpha   90.00
_cell.angle_beta   90.00
_cell.angle_gamma   90.00
#
_symmetry.space_group_name_H-M   'P 1'
#
loop_
_entity.id
_entity.type
_entity.pdbx_description
1 polymer ?
#
loop_
_entity_poly.entity_id
_entity_poly.type
_entity_poly.pdbx_seq_one_letter_code
_entity_poly.pdbx_strand_id
1 'polypeptide(L)'
;MLITARIVCSVAALVFSTLAPLAWAQELAFTQAQADNGKALYRETCQICHGSSLANGQFATPLRGSFFQDKWKGKSLGELLSFVYEKMPPDKLMSLTPAEYTAAVAYILSRNDIAASETAMDTNQQALAKIMLPW
;
A
#
# COMPACT_ATOMS: atom_id res chain seq x y z
N MET A 1 4.24 64.79 50.71
CA MET A 1 3.33 63.68 50.55
C MET A 1 3.44 63.22 49.08
N LEU A 2 4.34 62.25 48.83
CA LEU A 2 4.72 61.82 47.49
C LEU A 2 4.08 60.44 47.23
N ILE A 3 3.15 60.39 46.26
CA ILE A 3 2.45 59.17 45.82
C ILE A 3 3.23 58.61 44.63
N THR A 4 3.93 57.50 44.85
CA THR A 4 4.63 56.75 43.79
C THR A 4 3.66 55.79 43.11
N ALA A 5 3.30 56.08 41.87
CA ALA A 5 2.54 55.19 41.03
C ALA A 5 3.43 54.05 40.49
N ARG A 6 3.13 52.79 40.84
CA ARG A 6 3.75 51.60 40.30
C ARG A 6 3.03 51.19 39.01
N ILE A 7 3.70 51.32 37.87
CA ILE A 7 3.24 50.79 36.60
C ILE A 7 3.56 49.30 36.58
N VAL A 8 2.50 48.47 36.61
CA VAL A 8 2.62 47.01 36.40
C VAL A 8 2.54 46.74 34.90
N CYS A 9 3.67 46.42 34.32
CA CYS A 9 3.76 46.04 32.92
C CYS A 9 3.45 44.53 32.80
N SER A 10 2.17 44.21 32.41
CA SER A 10 1.76 42.83 32.16
C SER A 10 2.22 42.40 30.77
N VAL A 11 3.26 41.54 30.72
CA VAL A 11 3.72 40.91 29.49
C VAL A 11 2.82 39.69 29.20
N ALA A 12 1.88 39.84 28.27
CA ALA A 12 1.07 38.76 27.75
C ALA A 12 1.92 37.94 26.79
N ALA A 13 2.37 36.76 27.21
CA ALA A 13 3.06 35.78 26.36
C ALA A 13 2.05 35.10 25.44
N LEU A 14 2.05 35.48 24.16
CA LEU A 14 1.30 34.79 23.10
C LEU A 14 2.00 33.46 22.81
N VAL A 15 1.45 32.35 23.32
CA VAL A 15 1.85 30.99 22.95
C VAL A 15 1.30 30.69 21.57
N PHE A 16 2.14 30.86 20.55
CA PHE A 16 1.84 30.38 19.20
C PHE A 16 1.99 28.85 19.19
N SER A 17 0.86 28.14 19.37
CA SER A 17 0.82 26.68 19.11
C SER A 17 0.93 26.45 17.60
N THR A 18 2.11 26.10 17.13
CA THR A 18 2.33 25.62 15.77
C THR A 18 1.71 24.23 15.65
N LEU A 19 0.50 24.14 15.11
CA LEU A 19 -0.06 22.89 14.61
C LEU A 19 0.77 22.47 13.40
N ALA A 20 1.74 21.57 13.63
CA ALA A 20 2.44 20.91 12.54
C ALA A 20 1.40 20.10 11.74
N PRO A 21 1.32 20.22 10.41
CA PRO A 21 0.46 19.36 9.62
C PRO A 21 0.93 17.92 9.85
N LEU A 22 0.03 17.06 10.33
CA LEU A 22 0.22 15.62 10.31
C LEU A 22 0.36 15.23 8.83
N ALA A 23 1.58 15.07 8.36
CA ALA A 23 1.84 14.43 7.08
C ALA A 23 1.32 12.99 7.22
N TRP A 24 0.16 12.74 6.62
CA TRP A 24 -0.37 11.39 6.49
C TRP A 24 0.60 10.62 5.63
N ALA A 25 1.46 9.82 6.25
CA ALA A 25 2.23 8.82 5.52
C ALA A 25 1.21 7.94 4.82
N GLN A 26 1.27 7.86 3.49
CA GLN A 26 0.45 6.92 2.74
C GLN A 26 0.86 5.52 3.18
N GLU A 27 0.00 4.87 3.94
CA GLU A 27 0.23 3.55 4.47
C GLU A 27 -0.13 2.50 3.41
N LEU A 28 0.61 1.39 3.41
CA LEU A 28 0.27 0.22 2.61
C LEU A 28 -1.09 -0.31 3.09
N ALA A 29 -2.12 -0.10 2.30
CA ALA A 29 -3.49 -0.39 2.69
C ALA A 29 -4.24 -1.13 1.58
N PHE A 30 -5.06 -2.09 1.97
CA PHE A 30 -6.08 -2.74 1.15
C PHE A 30 -7.16 -3.31 2.08
N THR A 31 -8.39 -3.42 1.58
CA THR A 31 -9.48 -4.01 2.36
C THR A 31 -9.51 -5.53 2.24
N GLN A 32 -10.12 -6.19 3.24
CA GLN A 32 -10.38 -7.63 3.18
C GLN A 32 -11.20 -8.00 1.94
N ALA A 33 -12.19 -7.18 1.58
CA ALA A 33 -12.99 -7.38 0.37
C ALA A 33 -12.14 -7.36 -0.90
N GLN A 34 -11.15 -6.46 -1.02
CA GLN A 34 -10.20 -6.48 -2.15
C GLN A 34 -9.39 -7.77 -2.19
N ALA A 35 -8.87 -8.22 -1.05
CA ALA A 35 -8.12 -9.47 -0.98
C ALA A 35 -8.99 -10.70 -1.33
N ASP A 36 -10.25 -10.74 -0.91
CA ASP A 36 -11.17 -11.84 -1.22
C ASP A 36 -11.55 -11.86 -2.71
N ASN A 37 -11.81 -10.70 -3.31
CA ASN A 37 -12.01 -10.58 -4.75
C ASN A 37 -10.76 -11.00 -5.52
N GLY A 38 -9.59 -10.59 -5.05
CA GLY A 38 -8.30 -10.99 -5.62
C GLY A 38 -8.05 -12.49 -5.52
N LYS A 39 -8.49 -13.14 -4.44
CA LYS A 39 -8.42 -14.60 -4.28
C LYS A 39 -9.29 -15.32 -5.31
N ALA A 40 -10.50 -14.84 -5.58
CA ALA A 40 -11.38 -15.41 -6.59
C ALA A 40 -10.72 -15.28 -7.99
N LEU A 41 -10.30 -14.09 -8.35
CA LEU A 41 -9.61 -13.80 -9.61
C LEU A 41 -8.32 -14.62 -9.76
N TYR A 42 -7.53 -14.76 -8.70
CA TYR A 42 -6.30 -15.55 -8.71
C TYR A 42 -6.53 -17.00 -9.10
N ARG A 43 -7.58 -17.62 -8.58
CA ARG A 43 -7.95 -19.00 -8.90
C ARG A 43 -8.27 -19.21 -10.37
N GLU A 44 -8.90 -18.22 -10.99
CA GLU A 44 -9.36 -18.29 -12.37
C GLU A 44 -8.25 -17.95 -13.36
N THR A 45 -7.36 -17.02 -13.00
CA THR A 45 -6.45 -16.39 -13.98
C THR A 45 -4.98 -16.68 -13.70
N CYS A 46 -4.55 -16.74 -12.44
CA CYS A 46 -3.14 -16.74 -12.06
C CYS A 46 -2.64 -18.12 -11.60
N GLN A 47 -3.53 -18.90 -10.97
CA GLN A 47 -3.19 -20.15 -10.28
C GLN A 47 -2.58 -21.19 -11.21
N ILE A 48 -2.98 -21.22 -12.48
CA ILE A 48 -2.48 -22.20 -13.45
C ILE A 48 -0.95 -22.11 -13.60
N CYS A 49 -0.37 -20.93 -13.51
CA CYS A 49 1.07 -20.71 -13.59
C CYS A 49 1.74 -20.63 -12.22
N HIS A 50 1.14 -19.86 -11.28
CA HIS A 50 1.74 -19.57 -9.98
C HIS A 50 1.40 -20.59 -8.88
N GLY A 51 0.51 -21.55 -9.16
CA GLY A 51 0.12 -22.61 -8.24
C GLY A 51 -0.91 -22.20 -7.18
N SER A 52 -1.55 -23.17 -6.55
CA SER A 52 -2.62 -22.96 -5.58
C SER A 52 -2.14 -22.32 -4.27
N SER A 53 -0.88 -22.51 -3.90
CA SER A 53 -0.27 -21.94 -2.70
C SER A 53 0.45 -20.62 -2.96
N LEU A 54 0.46 -20.08 -4.17
CA LEU A 54 1.27 -18.95 -4.64
C LEU A 54 2.80 -19.25 -4.65
N ALA A 55 3.21 -20.47 -4.31
CA ALA A 55 4.62 -20.85 -4.22
C ALA A 55 4.92 -22.21 -4.85
N ASN A 56 3.91 -22.91 -5.34
CA ASN A 56 4.05 -24.25 -5.91
C ASN A 56 3.73 -24.31 -7.41
N GLY A 57 3.80 -23.19 -8.11
CA GLY A 57 3.64 -23.13 -9.56
C GLY A 57 4.82 -23.75 -10.28
N GLN A 58 4.55 -24.42 -11.40
CA GLN A 58 5.59 -25.06 -12.25
C GLN A 58 6.07 -24.13 -13.37
N PHE A 59 5.28 -23.11 -13.72
CA PHE A 59 5.51 -22.27 -14.90
C PHE A 59 5.88 -20.82 -14.54
N ALA A 60 5.75 -20.44 -13.27
CA ALA A 60 6.01 -19.08 -12.84
C ALA A 60 6.67 -19.03 -11.45
N THR A 61 7.34 -17.92 -11.19
CA THR A 61 8.01 -17.69 -9.90
C THR A 61 7.03 -17.60 -8.74
N PRO A 62 7.45 -17.96 -7.52
CA PRO A 62 6.65 -17.79 -6.31
C PRO A 62 6.19 -16.34 -6.13
N LEU A 63 4.94 -16.17 -5.68
CA LEU A 63 4.34 -14.88 -5.33
C LEU A 63 4.22 -14.68 -3.81
N ARG A 64 4.87 -15.54 -3.01
CA ARG A 64 4.91 -15.42 -1.55
C ARG A 64 6.23 -15.95 -0.99
N GLY A 65 6.48 -15.55 0.27
CA GLY A 65 7.69 -15.96 1.01
C GLY A 65 8.92 -15.18 0.57
N SER A 66 10.10 -15.61 1.05
CA SER A 66 11.36 -14.88 0.89
C SER A 66 11.70 -14.54 -0.55
N PHE A 67 11.47 -15.47 -1.49
CA PHE A 67 11.75 -15.20 -2.91
C PHE A 67 10.99 -13.98 -3.44
N PHE A 68 9.71 -13.87 -3.13
CA PHE A 68 8.88 -12.74 -3.54
C PHE A 68 9.29 -11.46 -2.80
N GLN A 69 9.49 -11.55 -1.50
CA GLN A 69 9.88 -10.43 -0.65
C GLN A 69 11.25 -9.87 -1.07
N ASP A 70 12.25 -10.71 -1.32
CA ASP A 70 13.58 -10.28 -1.78
C ASP A 70 13.53 -9.59 -3.15
N LYS A 71 12.70 -10.11 -4.07
CA LYS A 71 12.50 -9.49 -5.39
C LYS A 71 11.92 -8.08 -5.31
N TRP A 72 11.03 -7.84 -4.36
CA TRP A 72 10.31 -6.58 -4.20
C TRP A 72 10.86 -5.70 -3.08
N LYS A 73 11.91 -6.12 -2.41
CA LYS A 73 12.61 -5.35 -1.39
C LYS A 73 13.08 -3.99 -1.94
N GLY A 74 12.76 -2.92 -1.20
CA GLY A 74 13.13 -1.56 -1.58
C GLY A 74 12.37 -1.00 -2.78
N LYS A 75 11.31 -1.67 -3.23
CA LYS A 75 10.41 -1.19 -4.29
C LYS A 75 9.09 -0.69 -3.72
N SER A 76 8.39 0.11 -4.50
CA SER A 76 7.08 0.64 -4.13
C SER A 76 5.93 -0.30 -4.54
N LEU A 77 4.78 -0.10 -3.91
CA LEU A 77 3.53 -0.75 -4.30
C LEU A 77 3.12 -0.38 -5.73
N GLY A 78 3.40 0.87 -6.15
CA GLY A 78 3.16 1.30 -7.53
C GLY A 78 3.99 0.53 -8.55
N GLU A 79 5.26 0.23 -8.25
CA GLU A 79 6.11 -0.60 -9.12
C GLU A 79 5.60 -2.04 -9.21
N LEU A 80 5.14 -2.61 -8.09
CA LEU A 80 4.52 -3.94 -8.08
C LEU A 80 3.25 -3.97 -8.93
N LEU A 81 2.35 -3.00 -8.73
CA LEU A 81 1.10 -2.91 -9.49
C LEU A 81 1.37 -2.69 -10.99
N SER A 82 2.30 -1.80 -11.35
CA SER A 82 2.69 -1.56 -12.75
C SER A 82 3.23 -2.83 -13.40
N PHE A 83 4.09 -3.58 -12.69
CA PHE A 83 4.60 -4.85 -13.20
C PHE A 83 3.48 -5.85 -13.45
N VAL A 84 2.56 -6.00 -12.51
CA VAL A 84 1.44 -6.95 -12.67
C VAL A 84 0.53 -6.50 -13.83
N TYR A 85 0.24 -5.21 -13.94
CA TYR A 85 -0.56 -4.65 -15.03
C TYR A 85 0.06 -4.90 -16.41
N GLU A 86 1.38 -4.67 -16.55
CA GLU A 86 2.07 -4.73 -17.84
C GLU A 86 2.47 -6.16 -18.26
N LYS A 87 2.68 -7.05 -17.31
CA LYS A 87 3.29 -8.36 -17.56
C LYS A 87 2.38 -9.55 -17.26
N MET A 88 1.23 -9.33 -16.59
CA MET A 88 0.34 -10.41 -16.14
C MET A 88 -1.12 -10.17 -16.54
N PRO A 89 -1.85 -11.24 -16.91
CA PRO A 89 -1.32 -12.56 -17.31
C PRO A 89 -0.60 -12.47 -18.67
N PRO A 90 0.48 -13.23 -18.90
CA PRO A 90 1.35 -13.05 -20.07
C PRO A 90 0.69 -13.43 -21.41
N ASP A 91 -0.34 -14.26 -21.37
CA ASP A 91 -1.13 -14.67 -22.53
C ASP A 91 -2.24 -13.67 -22.89
N LYS A 92 -2.59 -12.76 -21.96
CA LYS A 92 -3.63 -11.74 -22.09
C LYS A 92 -3.25 -10.45 -21.39
N LEU A 93 -2.18 -9.83 -21.83
CA LEU A 93 -1.68 -8.58 -21.24
C LEU A 93 -2.76 -7.50 -21.18
N MET A 94 -2.84 -6.79 -20.07
CA MET A 94 -3.78 -5.68 -19.82
C MET A 94 -5.27 -6.06 -20.00
N SER A 95 -5.61 -7.33 -19.79
CA SER A 95 -6.98 -7.83 -19.98
C SER A 95 -7.90 -7.62 -18.79
N LEU A 96 -7.34 -7.31 -17.62
CA LEU A 96 -8.09 -7.07 -16.40
C LEU A 96 -8.37 -5.58 -16.23
N THR A 97 -9.41 -5.25 -15.49
CA THR A 97 -9.69 -3.87 -15.09
C THR A 97 -8.68 -3.39 -14.03
N PRO A 98 -8.49 -2.08 -13.85
CA PRO A 98 -7.64 -1.56 -12.78
C PRO A 98 -8.02 -2.08 -11.38
N ALA A 99 -9.33 -2.23 -11.11
CA ALA A 99 -9.82 -2.78 -9.85
C ALA A 99 -9.45 -4.26 -9.66
N GLU A 100 -9.48 -5.07 -10.72
CA GLU A 100 -9.06 -6.47 -10.69
C GLU A 100 -7.56 -6.61 -10.47
N TYR A 101 -6.74 -5.76 -11.08
CA TYR A 101 -5.30 -5.75 -10.84
C TYR A 101 -4.97 -5.38 -9.38
N THR A 102 -5.63 -4.36 -8.81
CA THR A 102 -5.44 -4.02 -7.39
C THR A 102 -5.92 -5.12 -6.46
N ALA A 103 -7.02 -5.78 -6.78
CA ALA A 103 -7.53 -6.93 -6.02
C ALA A 103 -6.53 -8.09 -6.04
N ALA A 104 -5.97 -8.44 -7.21
CA ALA A 104 -4.94 -9.47 -7.33
C ALA A 104 -3.71 -9.15 -6.47
N VAL A 105 -3.23 -7.90 -6.50
CA VAL A 105 -2.11 -7.44 -5.67
C VAL A 105 -2.48 -7.49 -4.19
N ALA A 106 -3.68 -7.05 -3.79
CA ALA A 106 -4.15 -7.13 -2.40
C ALA A 106 -4.15 -8.58 -1.89
N TYR A 107 -4.60 -9.53 -2.70
CA TYR A 107 -4.51 -10.95 -2.35
C TYR A 107 -3.06 -11.43 -2.18
N ILE A 108 -2.16 -11.09 -3.11
CA ILE A 108 -0.74 -11.44 -3.00
C ILE A 108 -0.13 -10.88 -1.72
N LEU A 109 -0.40 -9.61 -1.38
CA LEU A 109 0.08 -8.96 -0.17
C LEU A 109 -0.46 -9.65 1.09
N SER A 110 -1.75 -10.01 1.12
CA SER A 110 -2.34 -10.75 2.24
C SER A 110 -1.70 -12.13 2.45
N ARG A 111 -1.17 -12.74 1.38
CA ARG A 111 -0.45 -14.01 1.43
C ARG A 111 1.03 -13.86 1.81
N ASN A 112 1.50 -12.62 1.94
CA ASN A 112 2.82 -12.22 2.43
C ASN A 112 2.76 -11.52 3.79
N ASP A 113 1.77 -11.90 4.61
CA ASP A 113 1.61 -11.47 6.00
C ASP A 113 1.31 -9.97 6.19
N ILE A 114 0.83 -9.29 5.13
CA ILE A 114 0.32 -7.93 5.22
C ILE A 114 -1.17 -7.99 5.63
N ALA A 115 -1.51 -7.35 6.74
CA ALA A 115 -2.89 -7.31 7.22
C ALA A 115 -3.76 -6.38 6.37
N ALA A 116 -5.02 -6.76 6.18
CA ALA A 116 -6.03 -5.87 5.61
C ALA A 116 -6.34 -4.71 6.57
N SER A 117 -6.79 -3.59 6.02
CA SER A 117 -7.21 -2.40 6.75
C SER A 117 -8.62 -1.96 6.32
N GLU A 118 -9.12 -0.88 6.90
CA GLU A 118 -10.38 -0.25 6.47
C GLU A 118 -10.22 0.58 5.18
N THR A 119 -8.99 0.87 4.78
CA THR A 119 -8.70 1.69 3.60
C THR A 119 -8.45 0.82 2.39
N ALA A 120 -9.16 1.09 1.30
CA ALA A 120 -8.97 0.39 0.04
C ALA A 120 -7.66 0.83 -0.65
N MET A 121 -7.00 -0.13 -1.31
CA MET A 121 -5.90 0.18 -2.22
C MET A 121 -6.42 0.99 -3.41
N ASP A 122 -5.76 2.11 -3.68
CA ASP A 122 -6.05 2.95 -4.85
C ASP A 122 -5.69 2.22 -6.15
N THR A 123 -6.39 2.54 -7.23
CA THR A 123 -6.05 2.09 -8.58
C THR A 123 -5.02 2.99 -9.28
N ASN A 124 -4.72 4.15 -8.71
CA ASN A 124 -3.77 5.11 -9.25
C ASN A 124 -2.32 4.71 -8.91
N GLN A 125 -1.59 4.25 -9.90
CA GLN A 125 -0.20 3.81 -9.76
C GLN A 125 0.72 4.91 -9.23
N GLN A 126 0.50 6.17 -9.60
CA GLN A 126 1.33 7.31 -9.12
C GLN A 126 1.10 7.57 -7.62
N ALA A 127 -0.12 7.41 -7.13
CA ALA A 127 -0.40 7.50 -5.70
C ALA A 127 0.33 6.38 -4.94
N LEU A 128 0.31 5.16 -5.47
CA LEU A 128 0.95 3.99 -4.89
C LEU A 128 2.49 3.99 -5.01
N ALA A 129 3.07 4.80 -5.91
CA ALA A 129 4.52 4.89 -6.08
C ALA A 129 5.27 5.45 -4.85
N LYS A 130 4.54 6.10 -3.93
CA LYS A 130 5.09 6.64 -2.67
C LYS A 130 5.02 5.66 -1.51
N ILE A 131 4.33 4.54 -1.67
CA ILE A 131 4.14 3.52 -0.65
C ILE A 131 5.19 2.44 -0.84
N MET A 132 6.15 2.35 0.09
CA MET A 132 7.21 1.34 0.02
C MET A 132 6.71 0.01 0.56
N LEU A 133 7.13 -1.07 -0.09
CA LEU A 133 6.87 -2.43 0.40
C LEU A 133 7.74 -2.70 1.63
N PRO A 134 7.26 -3.46 2.63
CA PRO A 134 7.87 -3.53 3.96
C PRO A 134 9.08 -4.49 4.07
N TRP A 135 9.56 -5.02 2.97
CA TRP A 135 10.65 -6.01 2.92
C TRP A 135 12.02 -5.42 2.60
#